data_5d0a33971e5e1bc872d1c0312cb62dd8
#
_entry.id   5d0a33971e5e1bc872d1c0312cb62dd8
#
_cell.length_a   1.000
_cell.length_b   1.000
_cell.length_c   1.000
_cell.angle_alpha   90.00
_cell.angle_beta   90.00
_cell.angle_gamma   90.00
#
_symmetry.space_group_name_H-M   'P 1'
#
loop_
_entity.id
_entity.type
_entity.pdbx_description
1 polymer ?
#
loop_
_entity_poly.entity_id
_entity_poly.type
_entity_poly.pdbx_seq_one_letter_code
_entity_poly.pdbx_strand_id
1 'polypeptide(L)'
;IITRTELGAATSDIYRPNQNTSLAFVLGPDEIKVELLENALQQEPIVNHHIHFYGPDVPGTKAWYVKMFEAEPGMRGSFQAADVPGVNLTFSSSEQPVVGTQGRVLDHIGFEIKNLEAFCKKLEGMGVKFDRPFRRIDSLNISIAFFTDPWGTYIELTEGLDAM
;
A
#
# COMPACT_ATOMS: atom_id res chain seq x y z
N ILE A 1 0.97 15.49 -22.00
CA ILE A 1 1.75 14.23 -22.16
C ILE A 1 3.19 14.57 -21.79
N ILE A 2 3.64 14.07 -20.64
CA ILE A 2 5.04 14.25 -20.20
C ILE A 2 5.89 13.24 -20.98
N THR A 3 6.85 13.72 -21.72
CA THR A 3 7.70 12.87 -22.55
C THR A 3 8.83 12.23 -21.74
N ARG A 4 9.28 11.07 -22.17
CA ARG A 4 10.32 10.22 -21.55
C ARG A 4 11.64 10.94 -21.23
N THR A 5 11.91 12.07 -21.85
CA THR A 5 13.16 12.82 -21.75
C THR A 5 13.19 13.85 -20.61
N GLU A 6 12.05 14.29 -20.08
CA GLU A 6 12.00 15.41 -19.14
C GLU A 6 12.12 15.00 -17.66
N LEU A 7 11.82 13.73 -17.35
CA LEU A 7 11.86 13.23 -15.96
C LEU A 7 12.93 12.14 -15.71
N GLY A 8 13.68 11.71 -16.73
CA GLY A 8 14.65 10.62 -16.60
C GLY A 8 14.02 9.26 -16.24
N ALA A 9 12.68 9.14 -16.19
CA ALA A 9 11.97 7.94 -15.85
C ALA A 9 11.60 7.12 -17.09
N ALA A 10 11.73 5.79 -17.02
CA ALA A 10 11.21 4.91 -18.06
C ALA A 10 9.68 4.82 -17.96
N THR A 11 8.98 5.04 -19.07
CA THR A 11 7.53 4.90 -19.16
C THR A 11 7.14 3.74 -20.03
N SER A 12 6.04 3.05 -19.70
CA SER A 12 5.41 2.09 -20.60
C SER A 12 4.60 2.78 -21.70
N ASP A 13 4.18 2.01 -22.71
CA ASP A 13 3.12 2.43 -23.59
C ASP A 13 1.79 2.59 -22.85
N ILE A 14 0.90 3.43 -23.36
CA ILE A 14 -0.43 3.61 -22.80
C ILE A 14 -1.32 2.45 -23.24
N TYR A 15 -1.83 1.70 -22.27
CA TYR A 15 -2.82 0.65 -22.49
C TYR A 15 -4.23 1.20 -22.24
N ARG A 16 -5.17 0.87 -23.14
CA ARG A 16 -6.57 1.32 -23.08
C ARG A 16 -7.51 0.11 -23.05
N PRO A 17 -7.87 -0.39 -21.86
CA PRO A 17 -8.79 -1.53 -21.73
C PRO A 17 -10.21 -1.21 -22.20
N ASN A 18 -10.62 0.05 -22.17
CA ASN A 18 -11.93 0.54 -22.62
C ASN A 18 -11.86 2.05 -22.97
N GLN A 19 -12.99 2.62 -23.42
CA GLN A 19 -13.06 4.02 -23.84
C GLN A 19 -12.88 5.05 -22.69
N ASN A 20 -13.10 4.66 -21.44
CA ASN A 20 -13.07 5.55 -20.28
C ASN A 20 -11.81 5.37 -19.42
N THR A 21 -10.98 4.37 -19.74
CA THR A 21 -9.83 4.04 -18.91
C THR A 21 -8.56 3.93 -19.75
N SER A 22 -7.52 4.59 -19.29
CA SER A 22 -6.17 4.44 -19.83
C SER A 22 -5.21 4.20 -18.66
N LEU A 23 -4.18 3.39 -18.87
CA LEU A 23 -3.16 3.18 -17.85
C LEU A 23 -1.76 3.18 -18.46
N ALA A 24 -0.80 3.64 -17.69
CA ALA A 24 0.61 3.60 -18.03
C ALA A 24 1.42 3.41 -16.75
N PHE A 25 2.66 2.94 -16.90
CA PHE A 25 3.58 2.78 -15.78
C PHE A 25 4.77 3.72 -15.94
N VAL A 26 5.22 4.25 -14.81
CA VAL A 26 6.44 5.04 -14.69
C VAL A 26 7.35 4.32 -13.72
N LEU A 27 8.62 4.12 -14.09
CA LEU A 27 9.65 3.64 -13.18
C LEU A 27 10.41 4.86 -12.63
N GLY A 28 10.30 5.06 -11.34
CA GLY A 28 11.04 6.06 -10.60
C GLY A 28 12.38 5.54 -10.07
N PRO A 29 13.06 6.34 -9.22
CA PRO A 29 14.26 5.92 -8.52
C PRO A 29 14.03 4.62 -7.72
N ASP A 30 15.08 3.82 -7.56
CA ASP A 30 15.05 2.52 -6.86
C ASP A 30 13.98 1.56 -7.41
N GLU A 31 13.74 1.66 -8.73
CA GLU A 31 12.79 0.81 -9.47
C GLU A 31 11.34 0.88 -8.98
N ILE A 32 10.97 1.93 -8.25
CA ILE A 32 9.57 2.13 -7.85
C ILE A 32 8.71 2.22 -9.11
N LYS A 33 7.73 1.32 -9.20
CA LYS A 33 6.76 1.28 -10.27
C LYS A 33 5.49 2.01 -9.86
N VAL A 34 5.22 3.14 -10.51
CA VAL A 34 3.99 3.92 -10.32
C VAL A 34 3.03 3.63 -11.47
N GLU A 35 1.82 3.20 -11.16
CA GLU A 35 0.74 3.08 -12.13
C GLU A 35 -0.03 4.40 -12.18
N LEU A 36 -0.15 4.97 -13.36
CA LEU A 36 -0.99 6.12 -13.66
C LEU A 36 -2.24 5.58 -14.35
N LEU A 37 -3.37 5.68 -13.66
CA LEU A 37 -4.66 5.23 -14.16
C LEU A 37 -5.55 6.44 -14.42
N GLU A 38 -5.89 6.66 -15.69
CA GLU A 38 -6.89 7.64 -16.09
C GLU A 38 -8.27 7.01 -16.06
N ASN A 39 -9.19 7.65 -15.36
CA ASN A 39 -10.62 7.37 -15.44
C ASN A 39 -11.34 8.64 -15.90
N ALA A 40 -11.87 8.64 -17.12
CA ALA A 40 -12.52 9.78 -17.71
C ALA A 40 -13.78 10.27 -16.94
N LEU A 41 -14.31 9.44 -16.04
CA LEU A 41 -15.48 9.75 -15.21
C LEU A 41 -15.10 10.26 -13.81
N GLN A 42 -13.81 10.27 -13.47
CA GLN A 42 -13.31 10.74 -12.17
C GLN A 42 -13.47 12.26 -12.08
N GLN A 43 -13.95 12.74 -10.93
CA GLN A 43 -14.12 14.17 -10.68
C GLN A 43 -12.87 14.80 -10.05
N GLU A 44 -12.22 14.08 -9.14
CA GLU A 44 -11.01 14.54 -8.49
C GLU A 44 -9.80 14.40 -9.41
N PRO A 45 -8.88 15.37 -9.42
CA PRO A 45 -7.72 15.34 -10.33
C PRO A 45 -6.75 14.18 -10.03
N ILE A 46 -6.63 13.77 -8.77
CA ILE A 46 -5.79 12.66 -8.32
C ILE A 46 -6.47 11.97 -7.14
N VAL A 47 -6.57 10.65 -7.19
CA VAL A 47 -6.98 9.81 -6.06
C VAL A 47 -6.00 8.64 -5.91
N ASN A 48 -5.79 8.18 -4.67
CA ASN A 48 -5.12 6.92 -4.47
C ASN A 48 -6.06 5.79 -4.86
N HIS A 49 -5.65 4.94 -5.80
CA HIS A 49 -6.48 3.87 -6.33
C HIS A 49 -6.18 2.53 -5.66
N HIS A 50 -4.91 2.14 -5.59
CA HIS A 50 -4.52 0.86 -5.01
C HIS A 50 -3.04 0.83 -4.64
N ILE A 51 -2.72 -0.11 -3.75
CA ILE A 51 -1.36 -0.56 -3.47
C ILE A 51 -1.21 -1.96 -4.05
N HIS A 52 -0.20 -2.19 -4.88
CA HIS A 52 0.01 -3.46 -5.55
C HIS A 52 1.19 -4.21 -4.92
N PHE A 53 0.89 -5.26 -4.20
CA PHE A 53 1.87 -6.14 -3.58
C PHE A 53 2.28 -7.25 -4.54
N TYR A 54 3.57 -7.54 -4.56
CA TYR A 54 4.13 -8.69 -5.26
C TYR A 54 4.80 -9.61 -4.25
N GLY A 55 4.56 -10.91 -4.36
CA GLY A 55 5.14 -11.88 -3.43
C GLY A 55 4.97 -13.33 -3.90
N PRO A 56 5.65 -14.27 -3.23
CA PRO A 56 5.61 -15.69 -3.63
C PRO A 56 4.30 -16.38 -3.23
N ASP A 57 3.53 -15.81 -2.30
CA ASP A 57 2.32 -16.42 -1.74
C ASP A 57 1.15 -15.43 -1.75
N VAL A 58 0.49 -15.31 -2.88
CA VAL A 58 -0.65 -14.40 -3.07
C VAL A 58 -1.83 -14.76 -2.15
N PRO A 59 -2.28 -16.03 -2.01
CA PRO A 59 -3.37 -16.37 -1.11
C PRO A 59 -3.04 -16.08 0.35
N GLY A 60 -1.82 -16.41 0.80
CA GLY A 60 -1.38 -16.17 2.17
C GLY A 60 -1.28 -14.68 2.47
N THR A 61 -0.72 -13.87 1.54
CA THR A 61 -0.63 -12.42 1.71
C THR A 61 -2.02 -11.80 1.85
N LYS A 62 -2.95 -12.13 0.94
CA LYS A 62 -4.33 -11.65 1.03
C LYS A 62 -5.00 -12.05 2.34
N ALA A 63 -4.92 -13.33 2.72
CA ALA A 63 -5.52 -13.83 3.95
C ALA A 63 -4.97 -13.14 5.20
N TRP A 64 -3.67 -12.80 5.18
CA TRP A 64 -3.03 -12.08 6.27
C TRP A 64 -3.58 -10.66 6.42
N TYR A 65 -3.67 -9.88 5.33
CA TYR A 65 -4.24 -8.51 5.38
C TYR A 65 -5.72 -8.52 5.76
N VAL A 66 -6.51 -9.47 5.23
CA VAL A 66 -7.91 -9.68 5.65
C VAL A 66 -8.00 -9.93 7.16
N LYS A 67 -7.13 -10.77 7.69
CA LYS A 67 -7.15 -11.13 9.11
C LYS A 67 -6.66 -10.01 10.02
N MET A 68 -5.57 -9.31 9.64
CA MET A 68 -4.92 -8.31 10.51
C MET A 68 -5.64 -6.96 10.48
N PHE A 69 -6.09 -6.53 9.30
CA PHE A 69 -6.72 -5.22 9.09
C PHE A 69 -8.24 -5.29 8.90
N GLU A 70 -8.82 -6.51 9.00
CA GLU A 70 -10.26 -6.71 8.71
C GLU A 70 -10.64 -6.22 7.30
N ALA A 71 -9.68 -6.33 6.36
CA ALA A 71 -9.88 -5.92 4.98
C ALA A 71 -10.96 -6.79 4.32
N GLU A 72 -11.86 -6.18 3.53
CA GLU A 72 -12.91 -6.90 2.82
C GLU A 72 -12.33 -7.67 1.64
N PRO A 73 -12.38 -9.01 1.62
CA PRO A 73 -11.78 -9.79 0.55
C PRO A 73 -12.55 -9.65 -0.77
N GLY A 74 -11.83 -9.45 -1.86
CA GLY A 74 -12.41 -9.24 -3.18
C GLY A 74 -11.48 -9.59 -4.33
N MET A 75 -11.81 -9.04 -5.49
CA MET A 75 -11.05 -9.12 -6.72
C MET A 75 -10.99 -7.72 -7.36
N ARG A 76 -9.85 -7.39 -8.00
CA ARG A 76 -9.71 -6.23 -8.88
C ARG A 76 -9.38 -6.72 -10.30
N GLY A 77 -10.39 -6.76 -11.16
CA GLY A 77 -10.29 -7.46 -12.44
C GLY A 77 -9.96 -8.94 -12.21
N SER A 78 -8.83 -9.42 -12.73
CA SER A 78 -8.34 -10.79 -12.53
C SER A 78 -7.45 -10.96 -11.31
N PHE A 79 -7.09 -9.88 -10.61
CA PHE A 79 -6.18 -9.92 -9.47
C PHE A 79 -6.90 -10.23 -8.17
N GLN A 80 -6.26 -11.01 -7.30
CA GLN A 80 -6.67 -11.12 -5.91
C GLN A 80 -6.55 -9.75 -5.23
N ALA A 81 -7.56 -9.37 -4.46
CA ALA A 81 -7.59 -8.09 -3.79
C ALA A 81 -8.28 -8.15 -2.42
N ALA A 82 -8.06 -7.13 -1.62
CA ALA A 82 -8.83 -6.85 -0.41
C ALA A 82 -8.94 -5.34 -0.24
N ASP A 83 -10.05 -4.87 0.30
CA ASP A 83 -10.30 -3.43 0.49
C ASP A 83 -10.17 -3.06 1.96
N VAL A 84 -9.40 -2.01 2.23
CA VAL A 84 -9.48 -1.26 3.49
C VAL A 84 -10.06 0.12 3.17
N PRO A 85 -10.66 0.84 4.13
CA PRO A 85 -11.19 2.17 3.86
C PRO A 85 -10.16 3.07 3.17
N GLY A 86 -10.52 3.60 1.99
CA GLY A 86 -9.70 4.54 1.23
C GLY A 86 -8.69 3.93 0.26
N VAL A 87 -8.42 2.62 0.29
CA VAL A 87 -7.48 2.00 -0.66
C VAL A 87 -7.77 0.52 -0.91
N ASN A 88 -7.61 0.11 -2.17
CA ASN A 88 -7.60 -1.30 -2.55
C ASN A 88 -6.20 -1.88 -2.42
N LEU A 89 -6.07 -3.04 -1.80
CA LEU A 89 -4.84 -3.83 -1.72
C LEU A 89 -4.92 -4.92 -2.80
N THR A 90 -4.07 -4.84 -3.81
CA THR A 90 -4.00 -5.81 -4.90
C THR A 90 -2.78 -6.71 -4.73
N PHE A 91 -2.92 -8.01 -5.02
CA PHE A 91 -1.88 -8.99 -4.79
C PHE A 91 -1.57 -9.77 -6.08
N SER A 92 -0.28 -9.86 -6.42
CA SER A 92 0.23 -10.64 -7.56
C SER A 92 1.45 -11.47 -7.19
N SER A 93 1.66 -12.55 -7.92
CA SER A 93 2.85 -13.37 -7.76
C SER A 93 4.09 -12.65 -8.31
N SER A 94 5.21 -12.81 -7.60
CA SER A 94 6.53 -12.44 -8.08
C SER A 94 7.32 -13.70 -8.38
N GLU A 95 7.96 -13.76 -9.56
CA GLU A 95 8.92 -14.81 -9.92
C GLU A 95 10.30 -14.54 -9.29
N GLN A 96 10.55 -13.29 -8.90
CA GLN A 96 11.82 -12.88 -8.32
C GLN A 96 11.68 -12.81 -6.78
N PRO A 97 12.78 -13.03 -6.04
CA PRO A 97 12.80 -12.78 -4.62
C PRO A 97 12.37 -11.34 -4.31
N VAL A 98 11.46 -11.20 -3.35
CA VAL A 98 11.06 -9.87 -2.84
C VAL A 98 12.04 -9.42 -1.77
N VAL A 99 12.20 -8.10 -1.65
CA VAL A 99 13.02 -7.46 -0.62
C VAL A 99 12.14 -6.53 0.21
N GLY A 100 12.48 -6.37 1.49
CA GLY A 100 11.74 -5.48 2.39
C GLY A 100 11.75 -4.03 1.92
N THR A 101 10.75 -3.26 2.33
CA THR A 101 10.60 -1.85 1.92
C THR A 101 11.37 -0.90 2.82
N GLN A 102 11.62 -1.25 4.09
CA GLN A 102 12.30 -0.38 5.05
C GLN A 102 13.68 0.08 4.55
N GLY A 103 13.92 1.39 4.59
CA GLY A 103 15.17 2.00 4.15
C GLY A 103 15.29 2.18 2.63
N ARG A 104 14.24 1.91 1.88
CA ARG A 104 14.16 2.13 0.42
C ARG A 104 13.43 3.42 0.10
N VAL A 105 13.33 3.79 -1.19
CA VAL A 105 12.62 5.01 -1.62
C VAL A 105 11.15 4.97 -1.25
N LEU A 106 10.47 3.83 -1.42
CA LEU A 106 9.20 3.54 -0.75
C LEU A 106 9.52 2.79 0.53
N ASP A 107 9.60 3.49 1.63
CA ASP A 107 10.03 2.94 2.93
C ASP A 107 8.91 2.16 3.61
N HIS A 108 7.74 2.77 3.77
CA HIS A 108 6.61 2.17 4.48
C HIS A 108 5.26 2.57 3.88
N ILE A 109 4.23 1.87 4.32
CA ILE A 109 2.82 2.19 4.06
C ILE A 109 2.20 2.56 5.40
N GLY A 110 1.53 3.72 5.47
CA GLY A 110 0.86 4.21 6.68
C GLY A 110 -0.63 3.92 6.67
N PHE A 111 -1.17 3.52 7.84
CA PHE A 111 -2.60 3.40 8.08
C PHE A 111 -2.99 4.21 9.32
N GLU A 112 -3.99 5.07 9.19
CA GLU A 112 -4.61 5.74 10.34
C GLU A 112 -5.57 4.77 11.04
N ILE A 113 -5.39 4.58 12.33
CA ILE A 113 -6.09 3.58 13.13
C ILE A 113 -6.82 4.24 14.29
N LYS A 114 -8.11 4.02 14.39
CA LYS A 114 -8.88 4.44 15.57
C LYS A 114 -8.54 3.54 16.75
N ASN A 115 -8.18 4.14 17.89
CA ASN A 115 -7.78 3.44 19.12
C ASN A 115 -6.56 2.53 18.91
N LEU A 116 -5.46 3.14 18.47
CA LEU A 116 -4.23 2.46 18.07
C LEU A 116 -3.66 1.56 19.17
N GLU A 117 -3.72 1.95 20.44
CA GLU A 117 -3.20 1.11 21.54
C GLU A 117 -3.91 -0.24 21.62
N ALA A 118 -5.25 -0.22 21.53
CA ALA A 118 -6.03 -1.44 21.56
C ALA A 118 -5.80 -2.31 20.30
N PHE A 119 -5.63 -1.64 19.15
CA PHE A 119 -5.32 -2.33 17.89
C PHE A 119 -3.95 -3.01 17.93
N CYS A 120 -2.92 -2.35 18.47
CA CYS A 120 -1.60 -2.95 18.67
C CYS A 120 -1.67 -4.19 19.59
N LYS A 121 -2.38 -4.11 20.71
CA LYS A 121 -2.60 -5.26 21.61
C LYS A 121 -3.31 -6.43 20.90
N LYS A 122 -4.28 -6.13 20.04
CA LYS A 122 -4.96 -7.14 19.20
C LYS A 122 -3.96 -7.82 18.27
N LEU A 123 -3.13 -7.05 17.54
CA LEU A 123 -2.13 -7.59 16.63
C LEU A 123 -1.06 -8.42 17.36
N GLU A 124 -0.59 -7.97 18.52
CA GLU A 124 0.33 -8.75 19.38
C GLU A 124 -0.28 -10.09 19.79
N GLY A 125 -1.56 -10.09 20.19
CA GLY A 125 -2.31 -11.31 20.52
C GLY A 125 -2.48 -12.25 19.32
N MET A 126 -2.36 -11.75 18.10
CA MET A 126 -2.37 -12.52 16.84
C MET A 126 -0.97 -12.92 16.36
N GLY A 127 0.07 -12.58 17.12
CA GLY A 127 1.47 -12.96 16.86
C GLY A 127 2.29 -11.95 16.08
N VAL A 128 1.78 -10.75 15.81
CA VAL A 128 2.58 -9.67 15.22
C VAL A 128 3.63 -9.19 16.22
N LYS A 129 4.86 -9.01 15.74
CA LYS A 129 5.95 -8.41 16.51
C LYS A 129 6.20 -7.01 15.98
N PHE A 130 6.12 -6.03 16.86
CA PHE A 130 6.39 -4.64 16.50
C PHE A 130 7.90 -4.36 16.49
N ASP A 131 8.38 -3.75 15.42
CA ASP A 131 9.75 -3.19 15.31
C ASP A 131 9.87 -1.94 16.18
N ARG A 132 8.79 -1.14 16.23
CA ARG A 132 8.59 -0.03 17.15
C ARG A 132 7.21 -0.17 17.79
N PRO A 133 7.13 -0.56 19.07
CA PRO A 133 5.84 -0.71 19.78
C PRO A 133 5.06 0.59 19.86
N PHE A 134 3.78 0.47 20.20
CA PHE A 134 2.91 1.62 20.45
C PHE A 134 3.60 2.69 21.29
N ARG A 135 3.55 3.92 20.81
CA ARG A 135 4.10 5.09 21.49
C ARG A 135 3.23 6.31 21.24
N ARG A 136 2.86 7.00 22.33
CA ARG A 136 2.27 8.33 22.28
C ARG A 136 3.36 9.39 22.13
N ILE A 137 3.13 10.38 21.27
CA ILE A 137 3.98 11.57 21.07
C ILE A 137 3.13 12.78 21.47
N ASP A 138 3.19 13.15 22.76
CA ASP A 138 2.32 14.18 23.33
C ASP A 138 2.51 15.55 22.69
N SER A 139 3.73 15.92 22.30
CA SER A 139 4.03 17.18 21.63
C SER A 139 3.34 17.37 20.29
N LEU A 140 2.98 16.28 19.63
CA LEU A 140 2.28 16.26 18.34
C LEU A 140 0.84 15.81 18.45
N ASN A 141 0.42 15.35 19.63
CA ASN A 141 -0.89 14.77 19.88
C ASN A 141 -1.22 13.55 19.00
N ILE A 142 -0.20 12.78 18.60
CA ILE A 142 -0.34 11.57 17.80
C ILE A 142 0.15 10.34 18.54
N SER A 143 -0.27 9.17 18.07
CA SER A 143 0.32 7.87 18.46
C SER A 143 0.83 7.14 17.24
N ILE A 144 1.90 6.37 17.41
CA ILE A 144 2.54 5.62 16.32
C ILE A 144 2.94 4.22 16.78
N ALA A 145 3.00 3.30 15.83
CA ALA A 145 3.63 1.98 15.96
C ALA A 145 4.13 1.50 14.60
N PHE A 146 5.16 0.66 14.56
CA PHE A 146 5.68 0.11 13.31
C PHE A 146 5.94 -1.38 13.43
N PHE A 147 5.69 -2.11 12.36
CA PHE A 147 6.04 -3.52 12.23
C PHE A 147 6.27 -3.88 10.76
N THR A 148 6.88 -5.03 10.54
CA THR A 148 7.12 -5.57 9.20
C THR A 148 6.19 -6.76 8.98
N ASP A 149 5.50 -6.80 7.85
CA ASP A 149 4.65 -7.93 7.47
C ASP A 149 5.52 -9.18 7.14
N PRO A 150 4.95 -10.39 7.01
CA PRO A 150 5.71 -11.59 6.73
C PRO A 150 6.50 -11.59 5.41
N TRP A 151 6.21 -10.67 4.50
CA TRP A 151 6.85 -10.55 3.18
C TRP A 151 7.79 -9.34 3.06
N GLY A 152 7.97 -8.60 4.16
CA GLY A 152 8.94 -7.51 4.25
C GLY A 152 8.38 -6.12 4.02
N THR A 153 7.06 -5.94 3.91
CA THR A 153 6.45 -4.60 3.86
C THR A 153 6.51 -3.95 5.23
N TYR A 154 7.20 -2.82 5.32
CA TYR A 154 7.23 -2.02 6.54
C TYR A 154 5.94 -1.22 6.65
N ILE A 155 5.27 -1.31 7.78
CA ILE A 155 3.95 -0.73 8.02
C ILE A 155 4.01 0.21 9.20
N GLU A 156 3.55 1.44 8.99
CA GLU A 156 3.30 2.42 10.03
C GLU A 156 1.82 2.40 10.40
N LEU A 157 1.54 2.38 11.68
CA LEU A 157 0.21 2.61 12.23
C LEU A 157 0.23 3.93 12.98
N THR A 158 -0.77 4.78 12.71
CA THR A 158 -0.89 6.09 13.32
C THR A 158 -2.28 6.31 13.93
N GLU A 159 -2.38 7.21 14.87
CA GLU A 159 -3.63 7.75 15.37
C GLU A 159 -3.46 9.24 15.62
N GLY A 160 -4.30 10.06 14.98
CA GLY A 160 -4.33 11.51 15.15
C GLY A 160 -3.61 12.30 14.05
N LEU A 161 -3.05 11.65 13.01
CA LEU A 161 -2.44 12.38 11.89
C LEU A 161 -3.47 13.12 11.05
N ASP A 162 -4.66 12.56 10.84
CA ASP A 162 -5.74 13.21 10.09
C ASP A 162 -6.29 14.48 10.75
N ALA A 163 -5.93 14.73 12.00
CA ALA A 163 -6.36 15.91 12.77
C ALA A 163 -5.29 17.03 12.83
N MET A 164 -4.17 16.88 12.14
CA MET A 164 -3.05 17.84 12.11
C MET A 164 -3.23 18.93 11.05
#